data_3fc9350c8258993e9585ef5a7d0a6bfe
#
_entry.id   3fc9350c8258993e9585ef5a7d0a6bfe
#
_cell.length_a   1.000
_cell.length_b   1.000
_cell.length_c   1.000
_cell.angle_alpha   90.00
_cell.angle_beta   90.00
_cell.angle_gamma   90.00
#
_symmetry.space_group_name_H-M   'P 1'
#
loop_
_entity.id
_entity.type
_entity.pdbx_description
1 polymer ?
#
loop_
_entity_poly.entity_id
_entity_poly.type
_entity_poly.pdbx_seq_one_letter_code
_entity_poly.pdbx_strand_id
1 'polypeptide(L)'
;MQPSQSSWKKLAFLVVLAFSAMTFHALSWAAEPATLLTQDARKVFLVVGKSTIIKTDKPVKRVSVARPEVADILVVSPSEIYVTGKSAGITNMTLWQDKGGIAVYDLDVAYDTVRLKQKLHEVLPQETDLRVVSTNDSIALSGRISSAANLSQAVAIAKTFAPEGKLQNLMEVGGVQQVMLEVRISEMQRSVIRRLGINFGYSSPSGNFGISRLGGLTGAATPGLDVVSPAVNALFRFSMFGATWTTLIDALKEDGLVKILAEPNLIALSGQEANFLAGGEFPVPVPQELGTVTIEYKTFGVGLRFTPTVLSDKKINVRVTPEVSELDFTNAVQFSGFVVPGLTTRRAETTIELADGQSFAIAGLLREATRQSISRYPVLGEIPVLGALFRSSSFQKSESELVILVTPHLVKPINVANQSFPTDFYVEPDDAEFYLLGLMEGRGKDASRTGGGLDGEFGHAMPK
;
A
#
# COMPACT_ATOMS: atom_id res chain seq x y z
N MET A 1 -77.14 -35.52 -64.03
CA MET A 1 -75.87 -35.72 -64.68
C MET A 1 -75.23 -34.34 -64.88
N GLN A 2 -74.23 -33.99 -64.00
CA GLN A 2 -73.52 -32.73 -64.13
C GLN A 2 -72.18 -33.01 -64.88
N PRO A 3 -71.77 -32.17 -65.82
CA PRO A 3 -70.48 -32.28 -66.41
C PRO A 3 -69.43 -31.50 -65.59
N SER A 4 -68.23 -32.08 -65.42
CA SER A 4 -67.16 -31.68 -64.56
C SER A 4 -66.52 -30.31 -64.86
N GLN A 5 -66.29 -29.53 -63.80
CA GLN A 5 -65.58 -28.23 -63.80
C GLN A 5 -64.07 -28.27 -64.02
N SER A 6 -63.49 -29.38 -64.48
CA SER A 6 -62.02 -29.53 -64.54
C SER A 6 -61.37 -29.09 -65.82
N SER A 7 -62.12 -28.87 -66.92
CA SER A 7 -61.55 -28.49 -68.24
C SER A 7 -61.29 -26.97 -68.37
N TRP A 8 -62.05 -26.13 -67.76
CA TRP A 8 -61.91 -24.69 -67.87
C TRP A 8 -60.73 -24.13 -67.08
N LYS A 9 -60.32 -24.75 -65.96
CA LYS A 9 -59.16 -24.32 -65.17
C LYS A 9 -57.84 -24.63 -65.85
N LYS A 10 -57.77 -25.67 -66.70
CA LYS A 10 -56.60 -26.01 -67.47
C LYS A 10 -56.39 -25.07 -68.67
N LEU A 11 -57.49 -24.60 -69.29
CA LEU A 11 -57.41 -23.65 -70.41
C LEU A 11 -57.05 -22.27 -69.93
N ALA A 12 -57.53 -21.82 -68.77
CA ALA A 12 -57.15 -20.53 -68.14
C ALA A 12 -55.68 -20.49 -67.71
N PHE A 13 -55.14 -21.62 -67.22
CA PHE A 13 -53.73 -21.70 -66.82
C PHE A 13 -52.77 -21.69 -68.02
N LEU A 14 -53.13 -22.26 -69.16
CA LEU A 14 -52.33 -22.23 -70.39
C LEU A 14 -52.35 -20.84 -71.02
N VAL A 15 -53.44 -20.10 -71.04
CA VAL A 15 -53.51 -18.73 -71.55
C VAL A 15 -52.69 -17.74 -70.65
N VAL A 16 -52.67 -17.92 -69.34
CA VAL A 16 -51.85 -17.11 -68.43
C VAL A 16 -50.38 -17.42 -68.59
N LEU A 17 -49.97 -18.70 -68.84
CA LEU A 17 -48.60 -19.06 -69.07
C LEU A 17 -48.07 -18.56 -70.45
N ALA A 18 -48.93 -18.52 -71.45
CA ALA A 18 -48.56 -17.95 -72.78
C ALA A 18 -48.42 -16.42 -72.71
N PHE A 19 -49.25 -15.73 -71.93
CA PHE A 19 -49.11 -14.26 -71.73
C PHE A 19 -47.94 -13.86 -70.86
N SER A 20 -47.50 -14.70 -69.91
CA SER A 20 -46.31 -14.52 -69.11
C SER A 20 -45.02 -14.73 -69.91
N ALA A 21 -45.01 -15.60 -70.90
CA ALA A 21 -43.86 -15.83 -71.81
C ALA A 21 -43.67 -14.73 -72.84
N MET A 22 -44.70 -13.95 -73.17
CA MET A 22 -44.61 -12.89 -74.20
C MET A 22 -44.23 -11.51 -73.65
N THR A 23 -44.28 -11.33 -72.28
CA THR A 23 -43.87 -10.08 -71.66
C THR A 23 -42.43 -10.07 -71.15
N PHE A 24 -41.68 -11.21 -71.28
CA PHE A 24 -40.29 -11.31 -70.90
C PHE A 24 -39.28 -11.03 -72.01
N HIS A 25 -39.73 -10.67 -73.23
CA HIS A 25 -38.82 -10.48 -74.40
C HIS A 25 -38.60 -9.03 -74.82
N ALA A 26 -39.03 -8.05 -74.02
CA ALA A 26 -38.90 -6.65 -74.39
C ALA A 26 -38.40 -5.78 -73.26
N LEU A 27 -37.20 -6.03 -72.78
CA LEU A 27 -36.30 -5.03 -72.13
C LEU A 27 -34.91 -5.63 -71.77
N SER A 28 -34.24 -6.21 -72.70
CA SER A 28 -32.78 -6.30 -72.58
C SER A 28 -32.17 -5.18 -73.49
N TRP A 29 -32.30 -3.96 -72.98
CA TRP A 29 -31.37 -2.92 -73.41
C TRP A 29 -30.07 -3.25 -72.65
N ALA A 30 -29.14 -3.80 -73.30
CA ALA A 30 -27.80 -4.04 -72.86
C ALA A 30 -27.20 -2.69 -72.46
N ALA A 31 -27.21 -2.43 -71.10
CA ALA A 31 -26.25 -1.50 -70.56
C ALA A 31 -24.87 -2.14 -70.84
N GLU A 32 -24.04 -1.54 -71.67
CA GLU A 32 -22.66 -1.88 -71.73
C GLU A 32 -22.07 -1.96 -70.37
N PRO A 33 -21.43 -3.06 -69.95
CA PRO A 33 -20.77 -3.11 -68.66
C PRO A 33 -19.72 -1.99 -68.63
N ALA A 34 -19.88 -1.05 -67.72
CA ALA A 34 -18.85 -0.07 -67.43
C ALA A 34 -17.59 -0.87 -67.10
N THR A 35 -16.64 -0.82 -68.04
CA THR A 35 -15.34 -1.45 -67.88
C THR A 35 -14.68 -0.74 -66.69
N LEU A 36 -14.73 -1.37 -65.50
CA LEU A 36 -13.91 -0.96 -64.36
C LEU A 36 -12.45 -1.18 -64.79
N LEU A 37 -11.79 -0.10 -65.18
CA LEU A 37 -10.34 -0.09 -65.39
C LEU A 37 -9.71 -0.31 -63.99
N THR A 38 -9.55 -1.57 -63.63
CA THR A 38 -8.75 -1.95 -62.46
C THR A 38 -7.29 -1.76 -62.83
N GLN A 39 -6.83 -0.54 -62.75
CA GLN A 39 -5.43 -0.23 -62.93
C GLN A 39 -4.80 -0.36 -61.54
N ASP A 40 -3.74 -1.20 -61.39
CA ASP A 40 -2.99 -1.32 -60.15
C ASP A 40 -2.55 0.07 -59.65
N ALA A 41 -3.16 0.52 -58.57
CA ALA A 41 -2.85 1.82 -57.99
C ALA A 41 -1.45 1.78 -57.37
N ARG A 42 -0.58 2.68 -57.79
CA ARG A 42 0.76 2.83 -57.19
C ARG A 42 0.62 3.48 -55.81
N LYS A 43 1.13 2.85 -54.73
CA LYS A 43 1.10 3.39 -53.40
C LYS A 43 2.21 4.41 -53.17
N VAL A 44 1.83 5.56 -52.59
CA VAL A 44 2.76 6.62 -52.23
C VAL A 44 2.52 6.95 -50.74
N PHE A 45 3.56 6.78 -49.93
CA PHE A 45 3.52 7.11 -48.51
C PHE A 45 3.96 8.55 -48.30
N LEU A 46 3.18 9.30 -47.55
CA LEU A 46 3.43 10.70 -47.21
C LEU A 46 3.37 10.87 -45.71
N VAL A 47 4.11 11.84 -45.20
CA VAL A 47 4.04 12.24 -43.79
C VAL A 47 3.33 13.57 -43.69
N VAL A 48 2.44 13.72 -42.74
CA VAL A 48 1.73 14.98 -42.50
C VAL A 48 2.73 16.16 -42.36
N GLY A 49 2.47 17.22 -43.12
CA GLY A 49 3.33 18.41 -43.19
C GLY A 49 4.58 18.25 -44.03
N LYS A 50 4.77 17.08 -44.69
CA LYS A 50 5.86 16.87 -45.67
C LYS A 50 5.31 16.72 -47.05
N SER A 51 6.16 16.94 -48.04
CA SER A 51 5.84 16.87 -49.47
C SER A 51 6.81 15.97 -50.21
N THR A 52 6.32 15.40 -51.33
CA THR A 52 7.09 14.53 -52.20
C THR A 52 6.82 14.93 -53.65
N ILE A 53 7.85 14.87 -54.50
CA ILE A 53 7.70 15.09 -55.93
C ILE A 53 7.52 13.74 -56.62
N ILE A 54 6.40 13.59 -57.32
CA ILE A 54 6.11 12.41 -58.16
C ILE A 54 6.46 12.77 -59.61
N LYS A 55 7.42 12.05 -60.18
CA LYS A 55 7.79 12.16 -61.59
C LYS A 55 6.98 11.16 -62.39
N THR A 56 6.40 11.63 -63.49
CA THR A 56 5.59 10.83 -64.41
C THR A 56 6.31 10.66 -65.76
N ASP A 57 6.25 9.46 -66.31
CA ASP A 57 6.92 9.13 -67.60
C ASP A 57 6.26 9.83 -68.82
N LYS A 58 4.98 10.24 -68.63
CA LYS A 58 4.21 10.91 -69.68
C LYS A 58 3.65 12.23 -69.17
N PRO A 59 3.57 13.26 -70.04
CA PRO A 59 2.99 14.53 -69.66
C PRO A 59 1.54 14.39 -69.13
N VAL A 60 1.25 15.05 -68.02
CA VAL A 60 -0.05 15.05 -67.36
C VAL A 60 -0.84 16.29 -67.77
N LYS A 61 -2.08 16.10 -68.22
CA LYS A 61 -2.99 17.19 -68.63
C LYS A 61 -3.87 17.64 -67.45
N ARG A 62 -4.28 16.69 -66.60
CA ARG A 62 -5.21 16.95 -65.50
C ARG A 62 -4.86 16.06 -64.32
N VAL A 63 -4.99 16.62 -63.10
CA VAL A 63 -4.81 15.91 -61.84
C VAL A 63 -6.05 16.16 -60.98
N SER A 64 -6.48 15.15 -60.27
CA SER A 64 -7.56 15.25 -59.28
C SER A 64 -7.22 14.42 -58.05
N VAL A 65 -7.52 14.95 -56.87
CA VAL A 65 -7.45 14.23 -55.59
C VAL A 65 -8.85 14.04 -55.06
N ALA A 66 -9.16 12.86 -54.58
CA ALA A 66 -10.50 12.53 -54.08
C ALA A 66 -10.82 13.26 -52.77
N ARG A 67 -9.84 13.46 -51.87
CA ARG A 67 -9.99 14.20 -50.59
C ARG A 67 -8.88 15.25 -50.46
N PRO A 68 -9.17 16.52 -50.74
CA PRO A 68 -8.20 17.63 -50.66
C PRO A 68 -7.80 17.98 -49.22
N GLU A 69 -8.61 17.57 -48.23
CA GLU A 69 -8.28 17.70 -46.82
C GLU A 69 -7.15 16.77 -46.34
N VAL A 70 -6.94 15.62 -47.02
CA VAL A 70 -5.88 14.64 -46.74
C VAL A 70 -4.58 15.00 -47.43
N ALA A 71 -4.64 15.27 -48.73
CA ALA A 71 -3.48 15.62 -49.51
C ALA A 71 -3.80 16.75 -50.50
N ASP A 72 -2.82 17.65 -50.69
CA ASP A 72 -2.87 18.74 -51.64
C ASP A 72 -1.85 18.53 -52.76
N ILE A 73 -2.15 18.99 -53.95
CA ILE A 73 -1.31 18.82 -55.13
C ILE A 73 -1.03 20.14 -55.81
N LEU A 74 0.20 20.27 -56.28
CA LEU A 74 0.63 21.36 -57.15
C LEU A 74 1.36 20.77 -58.36
N VAL A 75 0.89 21.07 -59.55
CA VAL A 75 1.56 20.69 -60.79
C VAL A 75 2.70 21.67 -61.05
N VAL A 76 3.94 21.22 -60.89
CA VAL A 76 5.13 22.05 -61.10
C VAL A 76 5.52 22.09 -62.57
N SER A 77 5.44 20.93 -63.24
CA SER A 77 5.66 20.79 -64.68
C SER A 77 4.77 19.69 -65.27
N PRO A 78 4.66 19.55 -66.56
CA PRO A 78 3.87 18.50 -67.16
C PRO A 78 4.26 17.06 -66.73
N SER A 79 5.46 16.86 -66.22
CA SER A 79 5.96 15.56 -65.75
C SER A 79 6.29 15.51 -64.25
N GLU A 80 6.09 16.59 -63.51
CA GLU A 80 6.41 16.66 -62.09
C GLU A 80 5.25 17.22 -61.28
N ILE A 81 4.78 16.42 -60.31
CA ILE A 81 3.66 16.74 -59.44
C ILE A 81 4.17 16.78 -58.02
N TYR A 82 4.00 17.91 -57.36
CA TYR A 82 4.29 18.13 -55.94
C TYR A 82 3.08 17.77 -55.11
N VAL A 83 3.23 16.79 -54.21
CA VAL A 83 2.15 16.28 -53.39
C VAL A 83 2.51 16.56 -51.94
N THR A 84 1.60 17.21 -51.20
CA THR A 84 1.75 17.58 -49.79
C THR A 84 0.71 16.85 -48.97
N GLY A 85 1.14 16.15 -47.90
CA GLY A 85 0.22 15.56 -46.91
C GLY A 85 -0.27 16.63 -45.94
N LYS A 86 -1.59 16.91 -45.88
CA LYS A 86 -2.22 17.86 -44.97
C LYS A 86 -2.68 17.23 -43.68
N SER A 87 -3.39 16.14 -43.76
CA SER A 87 -3.91 15.40 -42.61
C SER A 87 -3.74 13.89 -42.80
N ALA A 88 -3.68 13.14 -41.68
CA ALA A 88 -3.57 11.68 -41.76
C ALA A 88 -4.84 11.07 -42.37
N GLY A 89 -4.65 10.09 -43.22
CA GLY A 89 -5.74 9.39 -43.93
C GLY A 89 -5.30 8.83 -45.25
N ILE A 90 -6.19 8.10 -45.89
CA ILE A 90 -5.97 7.49 -47.19
C ILE A 90 -6.84 8.21 -48.23
N THR A 91 -6.23 8.59 -49.32
CA THR A 91 -6.92 9.18 -50.51
C THR A 91 -6.29 8.67 -51.78
N ASN A 92 -6.91 8.94 -52.92
CA ASN A 92 -6.32 8.62 -54.17
C ASN A 92 -6.17 9.88 -55.07
N MET A 93 -5.15 9.84 -55.91
CA MET A 93 -4.84 10.85 -56.92
C MET A 93 -4.94 10.21 -58.30
N THR A 94 -5.76 10.81 -59.15
CA THR A 94 -5.92 10.36 -60.55
C THR A 94 -5.25 11.36 -61.48
N LEU A 95 -4.41 10.84 -62.37
CA LEU A 95 -3.67 11.59 -63.36
C LEU A 95 -4.19 11.24 -64.74
N TRP A 96 -4.64 12.22 -65.53
CA TRP A 96 -4.96 12.06 -66.94
C TRP A 96 -3.75 12.49 -67.75
N GLN A 97 -3.15 11.53 -68.44
CA GLN A 97 -1.96 11.73 -69.26
C GLN A 97 -2.33 12.09 -70.66
N ASP A 98 -1.37 12.66 -71.43
CA ASP A 98 -1.52 12.89 -72.85
C ASP A 98 -1.74 11.56 -73.58
N LYS A 99 -2.54 11.54 -74.63
CA LYS A 99 -2.94 10.34 -75.39
C LYS A 99 -3.85 9.33 -74.65
N GLY A 100 -4.64 9.78 -73.65
CA GLY A 100 -5.72 8.99 -73.08
C GLY A 100 -5.31 8.01 -71.99
N GLY A 101 -4.08 8.05 -71.46
CA GLY A 101 -3.64 7.24 -70.32
C GLY A 101 -4.18 7.81 -68.98
N ILE A 102 -4.66 6.91 -68.08
CA ILE A 102 -5.04 7.26 -66.73
C ILE A 102 -4.08 6.53 -65.78
N ALA A 103 -3.51 7.21 -64.82
CA ALA A 103 -2.72 6.60 -63.76
C ALA A 103 -3.33 6.95 -62.41
N VAL A 104 -3.50 5.95 -61.52
CA VAL A 104 -4.06 6.13 -60.18
C VAL A 104 -2.96 5.88 -59.17
N TYR A 105 -2.83 6.79 -58.22
CA TYR A 105 -1.92 6.70 -57.09
C TYR A 105 -2.73 6.70 -55.80
N ASP A 106 -2.51 5.70 -54.95
CA ASP A 106 -3.04 5.66 -53.59
C ASP A 106 -2.08 6.44 -52.68
N LEU A 107 -2.58 7.51 -52.09
CA LEU A 107 -1.83 8.37 -51.19
C LEU A 107 -2.17 7.96 -49.77
N ASP A 108 -1.19 7.43 -49.03
CA ASP A 108 -1.30 7.08 -47.63
C ASP A 108 -0.53 8.13 -46.83
N VAL A 109 -1.27 9.01 -46.15
CA VAL A 109 -0.72 10.10 -45.36
C VAL A 109 -0.77 9.72 -43.88
N ALA A 110 0.39 9.55 -43.27
CA ALA A 110 0.53 9.12 -41.89
C ALA A 110 1.26 10.17 -41.04
N TYR A 111 1.08 10.09 -39.72
CA TYR A 111 1.87 10.89 -38.79
C TYR A 111 3.34 10.44 -38.76
N ASP A 112 4.28 11.32 -38.37
CA ASP A 112 5.72 11.01 -38.29
C ASP A 112 6.04 10.14 -37.05
N THR A 113 5.67 8.87 -37.15
CA THR A 113 5.91 7.88 -36.07
C THR A 113 7.38 7.58 -35.86
N VAL A 114 8.21 7.73 -36.92
CA VAL A 114 9.66 7.49 -36.83
C VAL A 114 10.31 8.54 -35.90
N ARG A 115 9.98 9.81 -36.13
CA ARG A 115 10.48 10.90 -35.31
C ARG A 115 9.93 10.83 -33.88
N LEU A 116 8.67 10.46 -33.72
CA LEU A 116 8.08 10.25 -32.40
C LEU A 116 8.79 9.12 -31.66
N LYS A 117 9.04 7.98 -32.31
CA LYS A 117 9.76 6.85 -31.72
C LYS A 117 11.17 7.24 -31.30
N GLN A 118 11.90 7.97 -32.14
CA GLN A 118 13.23 8.49 -31.81
C GLN A 118 13.18 9.41 -30.56
N LYS A 119 12.21 10.33 -30.50
CA LYS A 119 12.08 11.25 -29.38
C LYS A 119 11.68 10.55 -28.07
N LEU A 120 10.82 9.54 -28.17
CA LEU A 120 10.46 8.70 -27.01
C LEU A 120 11.67 7.92 -26.50
N HIS A 121 12.48 7.36 -27.39
CA HIS A 121 13.70 6.63 -26.99
C HIS A 121 14.78 7.56 -26.41
N GLU A 122 14.87 8.81 -26.89
CA GLU A 122 15.79 9.81 -26.33
C GLU A 122 15.42 10.21 -24.90
N VAL A 123 14.14 10.34 -24.60
CA VAL A 123 13.65 10.76 -23.28
C VAL A 123 13.48 9.57 -22.32
N LEU A 124 13.11 8.42 -22.85
CA LEU A 124 12.83 7.19 -22.10
C LEU A 124 13.67 6.03 -22.62
N PRO A 125 15.02 6.06 -22.50
CA PRO A 125 15.91 5.07 -23.09
C PRO A 125 15.74 3.66 -22.48
N GLN A 126 15.19 3.55 -21.28
CA GLN A 126 14.97 2.27 -20.59
C GLN A 126 13.71 1.53 -21.04
N GLU A 127 12.79 2.23 -21.76
CA GLU A 127 11.51 1.67 -22.21
C GLU A 127 11.66 1.03 -23.61
N THR A 128 12.18 -0.20 -23.63
CA THR A 128 12.47 -0.91 -24.89
C THR A 128 11.24 -1.51 -25.56
N ASP A 129 10.17 -1.80 -24.81
CA ASP A 129 8.94 -2.45 -25.30
C ASP A 129 7.90 -1.46 -25.85
N LEU A 130 8.23 -0.17 -25.88
CA LEU A 130 7.31 0.86 -26.34
C LEU A 130 7.19 0.80 -27.87
N ARG A 131 5.96 0.65 -28.37
CA ARG A 131 5.62 0.59 -29.79
C ARG A 131 4.74 1.77 -30.17
N VAL A 132 5.10 2.41 -31.28
CA VAL A 132 4.35 3.50 -31.87
C VAL A 132 3.83 3.04 -33.21
N VAL A 133 2.51 3.06 -33.38
CA VAL A 133 1.85 2.63 -34.61
C VAL A 133 0.96 3.77 -35.11
N SER A 134 1.05 4.11 -36.39
CA SER A 134 0.07 4.98 -37.04
C SER A 134 -1.11 4.14 -37.49
N THR A 135 -2.30 4.55 -37.10
CA THR A 135 -3.55 4.08 -37.69
C THR A 135 -4.01 5.08 -38.76
N ASN A 136 -5.11 4.82 -39.47
CA ASN A 136 -5.54 5.67 -40.59
C ASN A 136 -5.60 7.16 -40.29
N ASP A 137 -5.98 7.54 -39.04
CA ASP A 137 -6.15 8.94 -38.66
C ASP A 137 -5.67 9.26 -37.24
N SER A 138 -5.01 8.30 -36.56
CA SER A 138 -4.54 8.46 -35.18
C SER A 138 -3.18 7.80 -34.95
N ILE A 139 -2.56 8.12 -33.81
CA ILE A 139 -1.35 7.45 -33.32
C ILE A 139 -1.75 6.56 -32.15
N ALA A 140 -1.37 5.29 -32.19
CA ALA A 140 -1.51 4.36 -31.08
C ALA A 140 -0.14 4.13 -30.44
N LEU A 141 -0.08 4.33 -29.11
CA LEU A 141 1.04 3.91 -28.27
C LEU A 141 0.67 2.58 -27.63
N SER A 142 1.51 1.57 -27.74
CA SER A 142 1.27 0.25 -27.15
C SER A 142 2.57 -0.32 -26.57
N GLY A 143 2.45 -1.36 -25.73
CA GLY A 143 3.57 -2.00 -25.08
C GLY A 143 3.55 -1.85 -23.58
N ARG A 144 4.59 -2.34 -22.92
CA ARG A 144 4.75 -2.22 -21.46
C ARG A 144 5.69 -1.07 -21.13
N ILE A 145 5.30 -0.31 -20.12
CA ILE A 145 6.08 0.79 -19.59
C ILE A 145 6.33 0.56 -18.08
N SER A 146 7.51 0.94 -17.58
CA SER A 146 7.97 0.56 -16.26
C SER A 146 7.22 1.26 -15.11
N SER A 147 6.71 2.48 -15.34
CA SER A 147 6.03 3.26 -14.30
C SER A 147 4.92 4.16 -14.84
N ALA A 148 3.99 4.55 -13.95
CA ALA A 148 2.93 5.51 -14.28
C ALA A 148 3.48 6.90 -14.63
N ALA A 149 4.62 7.30 -14.05
CA ALA A 149 5.30 8.54 -14.36
C ALA A 149 5.82 8.55 -15.81
N ASN A 150 6.49 7.47 -16.22
CA ASN A 150 6.99 7.30 -17.59
C ASN A 150 5.83 7.22 -18.60
N LEU A 151 4.71 6.59 -18.22
CA LEU A 151 3.50 6.59 -19.04
C LEU A 151 3.00 8.01 -19.28
N SER A 152 2.88 8.81 -18.24
CA SER A 152 2.44 10.21 -18.34
C SER A 152 3.38 11.02 -19.24
N GLN A 153 4.70 10.84 -19.13
CA GLN A 153 5.70 11.49 -19.98
C GLN A 153 5.58 11.03 -21.43
N ALA A 154 5.43 9.73 -21.69
CA ALA A 154 5.27 9.20 -23.04
C ALA A 154 4.02 9.77 -23.74
N VAL A 155 2.90 9.82 -23.00
CA VAL A 155 1.65 10.42 -23.49
C VAL A 155 1.81 11.92 -23.75
N ALA A 156 2.50 12.66 -22.87
CA ALA A 156 2.75 14.10 -23.05
C ALA A 156 3.59 14.37 -24.31
N ILE A 157 4.64 13.59 -24.55
CA ILE A 157 5.44 13.68 -25.78
C ILE A 157 4.61 13.35 -27.01
N ALA A 158 3.84 12.26 -26.98
CA ALA A 158 3.03 11.85 -28.12
C ALA A 158 1.93 12.85 -28.51
N LYS A 159 1.37 13.55 -27.54
CA LYS A 159 0.40 14.65 -27.77
C LYS A 159 0.97 15.79 -28.62
N THR A 160 2.29 15.99 -28.64
CA THR A 160 2.91 17.02 -29.50
C THR A 160 2.99 16.61 -30.97
N PHE A 161 2.82 15.30 -31.27
CA PHE A 161 2.88 14.76 -32.63
C PHE A 161 1.49 14.43 -33.21
N ALA A 162 0.46 14.35 -32.39
CA ALA A 162 -0.90 14.07 -32.80
C ALA A 162 -1.84 15.23 -32.41
N PRO A 163 -2.83 15.59 -33.24
CA PRO A 163 -3.89 16.51 -32.86
C PRO A 163 -4.71 15.99 -31.68
N GLU A 164 -5.43 16.87 -31.01
CA GLU A 164 -6.31 16.50 -29.90
C GLU A 164 -7.32 15.42 -30.33
N GLY A 165 -7.49 14.40 -29.48
CA GLY A 165 -8.37 13.27 -29.72
C GLY A 165 -7.85 12.21 -30.71
N LYS A 166 -6.67 12.39 -31.31
CA LYS A 166 -6.06 11.46 -32.27
C LYS A 166 -4.93 10.60 -31.69
N LEU A 167 -4.78 10.60 -30.35
CA LEU A 167 -3.84 9.74 -29.65
C LEU A 167 -4.61 8.64 -28.88
N GLN A 168 -4.28 7.39 -29.19
CA GLN A 168 -4.78 6.21 -28.48
C GLN A 168 -3.68 5.66 -27.58
N ASN A 169 -3.96 5.61 -26.28
CA ASN A 169 -3.05 5.03 -25.31
C ASN A 169 -3.48 3.59 -24.99
N LEU A 170 -2.71 2.63 -25.48
CA LEU A 170 -2.84 1.19 -25.25
C LEU A 170 -1.62 0.65 -24.50
N MET A 171 -0.90 1.52 -23.80
CA MET A 171 0.25 1.10 -22.99
C MET A 171 -0.24 0.53 -21.66
N GLU A 172 0.40 -0.55 -21.25
CA GLU A 172 0.20 -1.17 -19.93
C GLU A 172 1.38 -0.83 -19.02
N VAL A 173 1.11 -0.40 -17.80
CA VAL A 173 2.17 -0.26 -16.80
C VAL A 173 2.64 -1.66 -16.42
N GLY A 174 3.90 -1.96 -16.71
CA GLY A 174 4.47 -3.28 -16.56
C GLY A 174 4.58 -3.69 -15.10
N GLY A 175 3.87 -4.77 -14.79
CA GLY A 175 3.90 -5.41 -13.48
C GLY A 175 3.25 -4.58 -12.38
N VAL A 176 2.21 -5.11 -11.78
CA VAL A 176 1.66 -4.55 -10.54
C VAL A 176 2.78 -4.58 -9.50
N GLN A 177 3.41 -3.43 -9.27
CA GLN A 177 4.47 -3.33 -8.29
C GLN A 177 3.85 -3.41 -6.90
N GLN A 178 4.17 -4.46 -6.18
CA GLN A 178 3.78 -4.65 -4.79
C GLN A 178 4.93 -4.21 -3.89
N VAL A 179 4.57 -3.54 -2.81
CA VAL A 179 5.51 -3.11 -1.78
C VAL A 179 5.11 -3.77 -0.48
N MET A 180 6.02 -4.52 0.11
CA MET A 180 5.93 -4.96 1.49
C MET A 180 6.57 -3.89 2.36
N LEU A 181 5.86 -3.45 3.38
CA LEU A 181 6.39 -2.57 4.40
C LEU A 181 6.63 -3.37 5.68
N GLU A 182 7.86 -3.42 6.11
CA GLU A 182 8.27 -3.89 7.42
C GLU A 182 8.40 -2.70 8.36
N VAL A 183 7.68 -2.76 9.48
CA VAL A 183 7.78 -1.74 10.53
C VAL A 183 8.27 -2.41 11.78
N ARG A 184 9.29 -1.82 12.42
CA ARG A 184 9.81 -2.29 13.70
C ARG A 184 9.64 -1.19 14.75
N ILE A 185 8.84 -1.49 15.77
CA ILE A 185 8.57 -0.59 16.91
C ILE A 185 9.22 -1.22 18.12
N SER A 186 10.25 -0.57 18.63
CA SER A 186 10.99 -1.04 19.81
C SER A 186 10.94 0.01 20.89
N GLU A 187 10.51 -0.41 22.08
CA GLU A 187 10.50 0.42 23.28
C GLU A 187 11.23 -0.30 24.41
N MET A 188 12.05 0.44 25.12
CA MET A 188 12.73 -0.02 26.31
C MET A 188 12.45 0.96 27.45
N GLN A 189 11.93 0.44 28.55
CA GLN A 189 11.71 1.21 29.76
C GLN A 189 12.59 0.64 30.87
N ARG A 190 13.31 1.51 31.55
CA ARG A 190 14.13 1.17 32.71
C ARG A 190 13.65 1.95 33.91
N SER A 191 13.44 1.28 35.02
CA SER A 191 13.13 1.91 36.31
C SER A 191 14.13 1.52 37.36
N VAL A 192 14.63 2.49 38.09
CA VAL A 192 15.55 2.27 39.21
C VAL A 192 14.97 2.95 40.43
N ILE A 193 14.67 2.18 41.48
CA ILE A 193 14.17 2.67 42.73
C ILE A 193 15.16 2.31 43.83
N ARG A 194 15.60 3.31 44.59
CA ARG A 194 16.47 3.13 45.72
C ARG A 194 15.90 3.91 46.87
N ARG A 195 15.64 3.24 47.99
CA ARG A 195 15.23 3.84 49.27
C ARG A 195 16.10 3.35 50.37
N LEU A 196 16.48 4.27 51.26
CA LEU A 196 17.12 3.96 52.50
C LEU A 196 16.66 4.97 53.52
N GLY A 197 15.98 4.49 54.55
CA GLY A 197 15.48 5.34 55.62
C GLY A 197 15.44 4.63 56.94
N ILE A 198 15.76 5.35 57.99
CA ILE A 198 15.61 4.91 59.37
C ILE A 198 14.59 5.83 60.01
N ASN A 199 13.50 5.23 60.50
CA ASN A 199 12.39 5.94 61.15
C ASN A 199 12.32 5.54 62.60
N PHE A 200 12.15 6.50 63.50
CA PHE A 200 12.04 6.29 64.93
C PHE A 200 10.65 6.67 65.41
N GLY A 201 10.16 5.89 66.38
CA GLY A 201 8.99 6.18 67.16
C GLY A 201 9.29 6.05 68.65
N TYR A 202 8.83 6.99 69.46
CA TYR A 202 8.91 6.97 70.87
C TYR A 202 7.50 7.11 71.44
N SER A 203 7.15 6.28 72.41
CA SER A 203 5.91 6.39 73.14
C SER A 203 6.21 6.40 74.63
N SER A 204 5.67 7.39 75.35
CA SER A 204 5.83 7.57 76.75
C SER A 204 5.17 6.43 77.59
N PRO A 205 5.67 6.12 78.82
CA PRO A 205 5.06 5.11 79.67
C PRO A 205 3.58 5.36 80.02
N SER A 206 3.20 6.62 80.11
CA SER A 206 1.81 7.03 80.41
C SER A 206 0.90 7.01 79.15
N GLY A 207 1.41 6.76 77.99
CA GLY A 207 0.65 6.84 76.74
C GLY A 207 0.24 8.24 76.25
N ASN A 208 0.52 9.26 77.07
CA ASN A 208 0.06 10.64 76.82
C ASN A 208 0.96 11.46 75.91
N PHE A 209 2.17 10.95 75.60
CA PHE A 209 3.12 11.62 74.77
C PHE A 209 3.84 10.60 73.89
N GLY A 210 3.89 10.88 72.59
CA GLY A 210 4.65 10.08 71.63
C GLY A 210 5.16 10.96 70.48
N ILE A 211 6.36 10.66 70.02
CA ILE A 211 6.92 11.24 68.77
C ILE A 211 7.15 10.10 67.83
N SER A 212 6.55 10.19 66.67
CA SER A 212 6.74 9.21 65.64
C SER A 212 7.05 9.89 64.29
N ARG A 213 8.07 9.43 63.57
CA ARG A 213 8.31 9.74 62.22
C ARG A 213 8.28 8.46 61.38
N LEU A 214 7.18 7.73 61.50
CA LEU A 214 6.89 6.55 60.69
C LEU A 214 6.06 7.03 59.49
N GLY A 215 6.69 7.59 58.48
CA GLY A 215 5.99 8.13 57.33
C GLY A 215 5.04 7.10 56.71
N GLY A 216 3.72 7.36 56.84
CA GLY A 216 2.67 6.51 56.28
C GLY A 216 2.22 5.34 57.15
N LEU A 217 2.82 5.09 58.32
CA LEU A 217 2.40 4.06 59.28
C LEU A 217 1.43 4.64 60.31
N THR A 218 0.24 4.97 59.91
CA THR A 218 -0.82 5.43 60.81
C THR A 218 -1.41 4.33 61.73
N GLY A 219 -0.93 3.09 61.62
CA GLY A 219 -1.41 1.95 62.35
C GLY A 219 -0.43 1.24 63.27
N ALA A 220 0.81 1.73 63.44
CA ALA A 220 1.86 1.03 64.21
C ALA A 220 1.61 1.04 65.76
N ALA A 221 0.56 1.66 66.21
CA ALA A 221 0.17 1.66 67.61
C ALA A 221 -0.78 0.50 67.98
N THR A 222 -1.34 -0.23 67.09
CA THR A 222 -2.20 -1.39 67.28
C THR A 222 -1.43 -2.69 67.24
N PRO A 223 -1.40 -3.52 68.27
CA PRO A 223 -0.82 -4.86 68.22
C PRO A 223 -1.61 -5.70 67.18
N GLY A 224 -0.94 -6.21 66.11
CA GLY A 224 -1.54 -7.12 65.17
C GLY A 224 -1.69 -6.60 63.74
N LEU A 225 -1.25 -5.38 63.40
CA LEU A 225 -1.14 -4.95 61.98
C LEU A 225 0.25 -5.29 61.46
N ASP A 226 0.32 -6.37 60.71
CA ASP A 226 1.49 -6.72 59.91
C ASP A 226 1.57 -5.75 58.73
N VAL A 227 2.53 -4.81 58.82
CA VAL A 227 2.83 -3.92 57.71
C VAL A 227 3.65 -4.71 56.68
N VAL A 228 2.98 -5.33 55.73
CA VAL A 228 3.64 -6.00 54.61
C VAL A 228 3.91 -4.95 53.53
N SER A 229 5.10 -4.41 53.54
CA SER A 229 5.63 -3.62 52.39
C SER A 229 6.47 -4.55 51.51
N PRO A 230 6.48 -4.39 50.17
CA PRO A 230 7.37 -5.13 49.31
C PRO A 230 8.88 -4.82 49.50
N ALA A 231 9.18 -3.82 50.32
CA ALA A 231 10.52 -3.46 50.72
C ALA A 231 11.05 -4.35 51.88
N VAL A 232 12.36 -4.53 51.93
CA VAL A 232 12.99 -5.16 53.11
C VAL A 232 12.89 -4.22 54.27
N ASN A 233 11.96 -4.54 55.20
CA ASN A 233 11.70 -3.74 56.39
C ASN A 233 12.15 -4.50 57.63
N ALA A 234 12.91 -3.85 58.48
CA ALA A 234 13.22 -4.36 59.80
C ALA A 234 12.57 -3.47 60.87
N LEU A 235 11.70 -4.05 61.67
CA LEU A 235 11.04 -3.38 62.76
C LEU A 235 11.68 -3.85 64.09
N PHE A 236 12.30 -2.93 64.80
CA PHE A 236 12.81 -3.19 66.16
C PHE A 236 11.95 -2.45 67.12
N ARG A 237 11.44 -3.18 68.13
CA ARG A 237 10.68 -2.60 69.25
C ARG A 237 11.32 -3.04 70.58
N PHE A 238 11.69 -2.10 71.41
CA PHE A 238 12.22 -2.38 72.71
C PHE A 238 11.66 -1.40 73.76
N SER A 239 11.52 -1.85 74.98
CA SER A 239 11.06 -1.03 76.04
C SER A 239 12.24 -0.74 76.99
N MET A 240 12.48 0.54 77.28
CA MET A 240 13.52 0.98 78.19
C MET A 240 12.99 2.14 79.03
N PHE A 241 13.17 2.07 80.39
CA PHE A 241 12.65 3.03 81.31
C PHE A 241 11.12 3.22 81.22
N GLY A 242 10.37 2.13 80.92
CA GLY A 242 8.92 2.14 80.74
C GLY A 242 8.40 2.77 79.47
N ALA A 243 9.26 3.31 78.65
CA ALA A 243 8.92 3.86 77.35
C ALA A 243 9.15 2.83 76.21
N THR A 244 8.30 2.87 75.22
CA THR A 244 8.42 2.03 74.05
C THR A 244 9.12 2.79 72.92
N TRP A 245 10.20 2.20 72.42
CA TRP A 245 10.97 2.67 71.27
C TRP A 245 10.68 1.76 70.11
N THR A 246 10.37 2.34 68.95
CA THR A 246 10.16 1.61 67.65
C THR A 246 11.10 2.18 66.64
N THR A 247 11.89 1.32 66.00
CA THR A 247 12.77 1.70 64.93
C THR A 247 12.38 0.88 63.71
N LEU A 248 12.09 1.55 62.60
CA LEU A 248 11.81 0.93 61.28
C LEU A 248 12.93 1.28 60.32
N ILE A 249 13.58 0.27 59.76
CA ILE A 249 14.56 0.40 58.70
C ILE A 249 13.85 0.02 57.39
N ASP A 250 13.79 0.94 56.47
CA ASP A 250 13.28 0.74 55.10
C ASP A 250 14.44 0.80 54.13
N ALA A 251 14.79 -0.33 53.52
CA ALA A 251 15.84 -0.43 52.52
C ALA A 251 15.30 -1.17 51.29
N LEU A 252 15.30 -0.49 50.18
CA LEU A 252 14.86 -1.04 48.91
C LEU A 252 15.84 -0.65 47.79
N LYS A 253 16.23 -1.63 47.02
CA LYS A 253 16.86 -1.43 45.72
C LYS A 253 16.12 -2.31 44.73
N GLU A 254 15.51 -1.70 43.74
CA GLU A 254 14.73 -2.37 42.70
C GLU A 254 15.16 -1.82 41.34
N ASP A 255 15.52 -2.72 40.43
CA ASP A 255 15.87 -2.42 39.05
C ASP A 255 14.86 -3.14 38.17
N GLY A 256 14.01 -2.37 37.45
CA GLY A 256 12.98 -2.87 36.54
C GLY A 256 13.37 -2.63 35.09
N LEU A 257 13.13 -3.61 34.23
CA LEU A 257 13.32 -3.51 32.78
C LEU A 257 12.09 -4.06 32.06
N VAL A 258 11.52 -3.24 31.16
CA VAL A 258 10.45 -3.66 30.27
C VAL A 258 10.93 -3.43 28.83
N LYS A 259 10.79 -4.46 27.99
CA LYS A 259 11.08 -4.39 26.55
C LYS A 259 9.83 -4.75 25.78
N ILE A 260 9.42 -3.87 24.89
CA ILE A 260 8.31 -4.06 23.96
C ILE A 260 8.88 -4.08 22.55
N LEU A 261 8.52 -5.09 21.78
CA LEU A 261 8.89 -5.20 20.36
C LEU A 261 7.66 -5.61 19.56
N ALA A 262 7.34 -4.83 18.53
CA ALA A 262 6.28 -5.14 17.60
C ALA A 262 6.82 -4.98 16.16
N GLU A 263 6.59 -5.98 15.31
CA GLU A 263 7.09 -6.02 13.93
C GLU A 263 5.95 -6.35 12.95
N PRO A 264 5.00 -5.42 12.72
CA PRO A 264 3.97 -5.63 11.73
C PRO A 264 4.51 -5.52 10.30
N ASN A 265 4.08 -6.45 9.44
CA ASN A 265 4.39 -6.48 8.01
C ASN A 265 3.10 -6.47 7.22
N LEU A 266 3.07 -5.72 6.14
CA LEU A 266 1.91 -5.64 5.28
C LEU A 266 2.32 -5.38 3.84
N ILE A 267 1.58 -5.95 2.88
CA ILE A 267 1.83 -5.78 1.44
C ILE A 267 0.71 -4.94 0.84
N ALA A 268 1.06 -3.98 0.02
CA ALA A 268 0.14 -3.15 -0.74
C ALA A 268 0.57 -3.00 -2.20
N LEU A 269 -0.38 -2.74 -3.08
CA LEU A 269 -0.12 -2.32 -4.44
C LEU A 269 0.34 -0.86 -4.47
N SER A 270 1.25 -0.53 -5.39
CA SER A 270 1.65 0.87 -5.61
C SER A 270 0.44 1.76 -5.86
N GLY A 271 0.29 2.83 -5.07
CA GLY A 271 -0.82 3.78 -5.11
C GLY A 271 -2.08 3.35 -4.36
N GLN A 272 -2.10 2.17 -3.71
CA GLN A 272 -3.25 1.69 -2.92
C GLN A 272 -2.94 1.72 -1.42
N GLU A 273 -3.94 2.10 -0.64
CA GLU A 273 -3.85 2.06 0.82
C GLU A 273 -4.11 0.63 1.32
N ALA A 274 -3.27 0.18 2.25
CA ALA A 274 -3.48 -1.06 2.99
C ALA A 274 -3.52 -0.77 4.49
N ASN A 275 -4.35 -1.54 5.21
CA ASN A 275 -4.55 -1.42 6.64
C ASN A 275 -4.51 -2.81 7.29
N PHE A 276 -3.78 -2.91 8.39
CA PHE A 276 -3.63 -4.11 9.21
C PHE A 276 -3.84 -3.76 10.67
N LEU A 277 -4.57 -4.59 11.41
CA LEU A 277 -4.75 -4.48 12.86
C LEU A 277 -4.69 -5.88 13.47
N ALA A 278 -3.74 -6.09 14.36
CA ALA A 278 -3.64 -7.27 15.21
C ALA A 278 -3.87 -6.85 16.66
N GLY A 279 -5.06 -7.14 17.20
CA GLY A 279 -5.45 -6.70 18.51
C GLY A 279 -6.86 -7.17 18.89
N GLY A 280 -7.51 -6.41 19.71
CA GLY A 280 -8.87 -6.65 20.15
C GLY A 280 -9.64 -5.34 20.35
N GLU A 281 -10.81 -5.50 20.95
CA GLU A 281 -11.65 -4.37 21.34
C GLU A 281 -12.00 -4.50 22.83
N PHE A 282 -12.01 -3.40 23.54
CA PHE A 282 -12.46 -3.40 24.92
C PHE A 282 -13.69 -2.49 25.10
N PRO A 283 -14.65 -2.90 25.94
CA PRO A 283 -15.87 -2.15 26.15
C PRO A 283 -15.64 -0.99 27.11
N VAL A 284 -16.04 0.21 26.71
CA VAL A 284 -16.04 1.42 27.53
C VAL A 284 -17.50 1.82 27.80
N PRO A 285 -17.95 1.80 29.06
CA PRO A 285 -19.28 2.26 29.42
C PRO A 285 -19.35 3.79 29.33
N VAL A 286 -20.22 4.28 28.46
CA VAL A 286 -20.49 5.71 28.29
C VAL A 286 -21.85 6.04 28.91
N PRO A 287 -21.90 6.86 29.96
CA PRO A 287 -23.16 7.26 30.56
C PRO A 287 -23.94 8.17 29.62
N GLN A 288 -25.21 7.89 29.45
CA GLN A 288 -26.16 8.69 28.69
C GLN A 288 -27.16 9.39 29.58
N GLU A 289 -27.93 10.31 28.99
CA GLU A 289 -29.03 10.96 29.70
C GLU A 289 -30.03 9.91 30.25
N LEU A 290 -30.69 10.21 31.34
CA LEU A 290 -31.65 9.34 32.03
C LEU A 290 -31.06 8.07 32.69
N GLY A 291 -29.74 8.03 32.99
CA GLY A 291 -29.11 6.94 33.74
C GLY A 291 -28.90 5.65 32.93
N THR A 292 -29.10 5.67 31.61
CA THR A 292 -28.75 4.56 30.75
C THR A 292 -27.25 4.55 30.46
N VAL A 293 -26.66 3.36 30.27
CA VAL A 293 -25.24 3.18 29.91
C VAL A 293 -25.17 2.54 28.57
N THR A 294 -24.49 3.17 27.62
CA THR A 294 -24.14 2.59 26.31
C THR A 294 -22.71 2.08 26.37
N ILE A 295 -22.45 0.95 25.71
CA ILE A 295 -21.11 0.40 25.60
C ILE A 295 -20.51 0.83 24.26
N GLU A 296 -19.38 1.53 24.32
CA GLU A 296 -18.57 1.86 23.16
C GLU A 296 -17.33 0.94 23.12
N TYR A 297 -17.10 0.27 22.02
CA TYR A 297 -15.92 -0.56 21.85
C TYR A 297 -14.77 0.27 21.31
N LYS A 298 -13.61 0.20 22.00
CA LYS A 298 -12.37 0.84 21.58
C LYS A 298 -11.37 -0.22 21.16
N THR A 299 -10.84 -0.10 19.97
CA THR A 299 -9.81 -1.01 19.44
C THR A 299 -8.46 -0.76 20.11
N PHE A 300 -7.71 -1.81 20.35
CA PHE A 300 -6.32 -1.77 20.81
C PHE A 300 -5.50 -2.85 20.14
N GLY A 301 -4.17 -2.71 20.16
CA GLY A 301 -3.24 -3.65 19.56
C GLY A 301 -2.21 -3.00 18.66
N VAL A 302 -1.67 -3.76 17.70
CA VAL A 302 -0.68 -3.32 16.74
C VAL A 302 -1.36 -3.03 15.42
N GLY A 303 -1.36 -1.77 15.00
CA GLY A 303 -1.94 -1.28 13.76
C GLY A 303 -0.87 -0.76 12.79
N LEU A 304 -1.06 -1.01 11.51
CA LEU A 304 -0.23 -0.46 10.44
C LEU A 304 -1.12 -0.05 9.27
N ARG A 305 -1.07 1.23 8.93
CA ARG A 305 -1.70 1.76 7.72
C ARG A 305 -0.63 2.39 6.86
N PHE A 306 -0.61 2.08 5.56
CA PHE A 306 0.34 2.72 4.65
C PHE A 306 -0.16 2.75 3.21
N THR A 307 0.39 3.71 2.45
CA THR A 307 0.16 3.86 1.01
C THR A 307 1.52 4.02 0.34
N PRO A 308 2.02 3.01 -0.39
CA PRO A 308 3.27 3.10 -1.12
C PRO A 308 3.03 3.68 -2.52
N THR A 309 4.01 4.40 -3.06
CA THR A 309 4.07 4.82 -4.46
C THR A 309 5.46 4.56 -4.99
N VAL A 310 5.59 3.63 -5.92
CA VAL A 310 6.89 3.30 -6.53
C VAL A 310 7.20 4.32 -7.62
N LEU A 311 8.36 4.96 -7.52
CA LEU A 311 8.87 5.95 -8.46
C LEU A 311 9.78 5.29 -9.51
N SER A 312 10.20 6.07 -10.53
CA SER A 312 10.94 5.56 -11.69
C SER A 312 12.30 4.93 -11.36
N ASP A 313 12.95 5.33 -10.27
CA ASP A 313 14.30 4.88 -9.89
C ASP A 313 14.33 3.80 -8.81
N LYS A 314 13.28 2.96 -8.73
CA LYS A 314 13.10 1.98 -7.65
C LYS A 314 13.04 2.61 -6.25
N LYS A 315 12.83 3.91 -6.18
CA LYS A 315 12.53 4.60 -4.96
C LYS A 315 11.06 4.44 -4.63
N ILE A 316 10.77 4.31 -3.37
CA ILE A 316 9.43 4.06 -2.86
C ILE A 316 9.07 5.23 -1.96
N ASN A 317 8.08 6.00 -2.36
CA ASN A 317 7.46 7.00 -1.50
C ASN A 317 6.39 6.29 -0.68
N VAL A 318 6.47 6.38 0.64
CA VAL A 318 5.56 5.68 1.56
C VAL A 318 4.96 6.69 2.53
N ARG A 319 3.64 6.80 2.50
CA ARG A 319 2.89 7.40 3.60
C ARG A 319 2.54 6.30 4.58
N VAL A 320 2.99 6.41 5.83
CA VAL A 320 2.88 5.36 6.84
C VAL A 320 2.34 5.90 8.16
N THR A 321 1.42 5.13 8.78
CA THR A 321 0.83 5.41 10.08
C THR A 321 0.87 4.14 10.93
N PRO A 322 2.02 3.83 11.55
CA PRO A 322 2.13 2.75 12.53
C PRO A 322 1.51 3.17 13.87
N GLU A 323 0.89 2.21 14.55
CA GLU A 323 0.28 2.40 15.86
C GLU A 323 0.46 1.16 16.72
N VAL A 324 0.84 1.35 17.99
CA VAL A 324 0.80 0.31 19.03
C VAL A 324 0.01 0.86 20.21
N SER A 325 -1.04 0.17 20.60
CA SER A 325 -1.88 0.53 21.72
C SER A 325 -2.06 -0.64 22.67
N GLU A 326 -1.92 -0.38 23.98
CA GLU A 326 -1.96 -1.36 25.03
C GLU A 326 -2.91 -0.91 26.14
N LEU A 327 -3.58 -1.88 26.78
CA LEU A 327 -4.43 -1.60 27.95
C LEU A 327 -3.56 -1.34 29.18
N ASP A 328 -3.80 -0.21 29.84
CA ASP A 328 -3.10 0.17 31.06
C ASP A 328 -4.05 0.06 32.28
N PHE A 329 -3.89 -1.00 33.04
CA PHE A 329 -4.64 -1.23 34.26
C PHE A 329 -4.13 -0.41 35.45
N THR A 330 -2.92 0.17 35.36
CA THR A 330 -2.35 1.01 36.42
C THR A 330 -3.10 2.34 36.52
N ASN A 331 -3.54 2.86 35.38
CA ASN A 331 -4.34 4.09 35.25
C ASN A 331 -5.83 3.80 35.03
N ALA A 332 -6.32 2.65 35.49
CA ALA A 332 -7.72 2.28 35.35
C ALA A 332 -8.64 3.17 36.20
N VAL A 333 -9.80 3.50 35.68
CA VAL A 333 -10.84 4.25 36.36
C VAL A 333 -11.96 3.30 36.78
N GLN A 334 -12.38 3.38 38.05
CA GLN A 334 -13.56 2.70 38.54
C GLN A 334 -14.80 3.57 38.37
N PHE A 335 -15.79 3.06 37.62
CA PHE A 335 -17.06 3.75 37.40
C PHE A 335 -18.22 2.77 37.57
N SER A 336 -19.16 3.07 38.47
CA SER A 336 -20.37 2.24 38.75
C SER A 336 -20.08 0.74 38.92
N GLY A 337 -18.96 0.37 39.53
CA GLY A 337 -18.56 -1.03 39.74
C GLY A 337 -17.78 -1.67 38.57
N PHE A 338 -17.62 -0.96 37.48
CA PHE A 338 -16.78 -1.40 36.33
C PHE A 338 -15.39 -0.80 36.45
N VAL A 339 -14.38 -1.61 36.12
CA VAL A 339 -12.99 -1.17 36.00
C VAL A 339 -12.70 -0.94 34.52
N VAL A 340 -12.49 0.33 34.15
CA VAL A 340 -12.15 0.72 32.76
C VAL A 340 -10.66 1.01 32.70
N PRO A 341 -9.85 0.18 31.99
CA PRO A 341 -8.43 0.43 31.86
C PRO A 341 -8.17 1.69 31.02
N GLY A 342 -7.04 2.34 31.25
CA GLY A 342 -6.51 3.36 30.37
C GLY A 342 -6.01 2.74 29.07
N LEU A 343 -5.80 3.55 28.04
CA LEU A 343 -5.17 3.14 26.79
C LEU A 343 -3.86 3.92 26.63
N THR A 344 -2.75 3.19 26.56
CA THR A 344 -1.45 3.77 26.21
C THR A 344 -1.21 3.58 24.74
N THR A 345 -1.08 4.68 23.97
CA THR A 345 -0.95 4.64 22.52
C THR A 345 0.35 5.27 22.07
N ARG A 346 1.06 4.60 21.18
CA ARG A 346 2.23 5.07 20.46
C ARG A 346 1.91 5.09 18.98
N ARG A 347 1.83 6.29 18.40
CA ARG A 347 1.45 6.49 16.99
C ARG A 347 2.41 7.47 16.34
N ALA A 348 2.78 7.21 15.10
CA ALA A 348 3.47 8.15 14.24
C ALA A 348 2.72 8.25 12.90
N GLU A 349 2.76 9.40 12.24
CA GLU A 349 2.27 9.57 10.88
C GLU A 349 3.28 10.41 10.11
N THR A 350 3.76 9.88 8.99
CA THR A 350 4.74 10.57 8.16
C THR A 350 4.72 10.06 6.72
N THR A 351 5.36 10.84 5.85
CA THR A 351 5.62 10.45 4.46
C THR A 351 7.12 10.52 4.20
N ILE A 352 7.69 9.44 3.70
CA ILE A 352 9.13 9.29 3.46
C ILE A 352 9.39 8.68 2.10
N GLU A 353 10.60 8.90 1.57
CA GLU A 353 11.08 8.30 0.34
C GLU A 353 12.33 7.48 0.65
N LEU A 354 12.31 6.18 0.32
CA LEU A 354 13.37 5.22 0.59
C LEU A 354 13.66 4.39 -0.66
N ALA A 355 14.88 3.88 -0.75
CA ALA A 355 15.21 2.84 -1.72
C ALA A 355 14.70 1.47 -1.22
N ASP A 356 14.58 0.51 -2.15
CA ASP A 356 14.24 -0.88 -1.84
C ASP A 356 15.22 -1.48 -0.81
N GLY A 357 14.70 -2.02 0.31
CA GLY A 357 15.48 -2.58 1.41
C GLY A 357 16.17 -1.56 2.32
N GLN A 358 16.00 -0.27 2.12
CA GLN A 358 16.58 0.77 2.96
C GLN A 358 15.72 1.01 4.20
N SER A 359 16.34 0.92 5.39
CA SER A 359 15.69 1.20 6.67
C SER A 359 15.89 2.65 7.09
N PHE A 360 14.86 3.24 7.68
CA PHE A 360 14.90 4.59 8.22
C PHE A 360 14.10 4.71 9.52
N ALA A 361 14.68 5.41 10.53
CA ALA A 361 13.97 5.71 11.77
C ALA A 361 13.03 6.90 11.54
N ILE A 362 11.72 6.65 11.56
CA ILE A 362 10.71 7.69 11.33
C ILE A 362 10.33 8.45 12.58
N ALA A 363 10.48 7.81 13.75
CA ALA A 363 10.19 8.44 15.03
C ALA A 363 11.09 7.86 16.13
N GLY A 364 11.36 8.66 17.13
CA GLY A 364 12.09 8.26 18.31
C GLY A 364 11.71 9.16 19.49
N LEU A 365 11.76 8.59 20.70
CA LEU A 365 11.54 9.30 21.94
C LEU A 365 12.58 8.83 22.97
N LEU A 366 13.28 9.76 23.57
CA LEU A 366 14.06 9.53 24.76
C LEU A 366 13.46 10.37 25.90
N ARG A 367 13.01 9.72 26.94
CA ARG A 367 12.45 10.37 28.13
C ARG A 367 13.20 9.88 29.36
N GLU A 368 13.73 10.81 30.13
CA GLU A 368 14.33 10.55 31.42
C GLU A 368 13.61 11.37 32.49
N ALA A 369 13.22 10.71 33.59
CA ALA A 369 12.63 11.37 34.72
C ALA A 369 13.33 10.89 35.98
N THR A 370 13.95 11.82 36.70
CA THR A 370 14.61 11.55 37.98
C THR A 370 13.89 12.28 39.09
N ARG A 371 13.49 11.55 40.12
CA ARG A 371 12.90 12.10 41.32
C ARG A 371 13.77 11.73 42.51
N GLN A 372 14.20 12.73 43.26
CA GLN A 372 14.97 12.56 44.47
C GLN A 372 14.28 13.27 45.63
N SER A 373 14.10 12.58 46.74
CA SER A 373 13.50 13.14 47.94
C SER A 373 14.32 12.74 49.15
N ILE A 374 14.68 13.71 49.97
CA ILE A 374 15.39 13.52 51.21
C ILE A 374 14.57 14.15 52.34
N SER A 375 14.14 13.34 53.28
CA SER A 375 13.48 13.78 54.48
C SER A 375 14.43 13.58 55.66
N ARG A 376 14.65 14.60 56.46
CA ARG A 376 15.61 14.55 57.59
C ARG A 376 15.08 15.24 58.82
N TYR A 377 15.55 14.81 59.99
CA TYR A 377 15.32 15.55 61.20
C TYR A 377 16.18 16.83 61.19
N PRO A 378 15.57 17.98 61.54
CA PRO A 378 16.34 19.22 61.71
C PRO A 378 17.53 19.01 62.67
N VAL A 379 18.68 19.60 62.35
CA VAL A 379 19.93 19.51 63.11
C VAL A 379 20.56 18.10 63.14
N LEU A 380 19.84 17.06 63.58
CA LEU A 380 20.38 15.69 63.68
C LEU A 380 20.68 15.05 62.32
N GLY A 381 19.83 15.31 61.31
CA GLY A 381 20.02 14.80 59.95
C GLY A 381 21.17 15.48 59.19
N GLU A 382 21.76 16.53 59.73
CA GLU A 382 22.85 17.30 59.13
C GLU A 382 24.24 16.92 59.66
N ILE A 383 24.27 16.13 60.75
CA ILE A 383 25.53 15.70 61.35
C ILE A 383 26.29 14.79 60.39
N PRO A 384 27.55 15.05 60.08
CA PRO A 384 28.37 14.17 59.25
C PRO A 384 28.40 12.74 59.79
N VAL A 385 28.22 11.75 58.92
CA VAL A 385 28.18 10.30 59.20
C VAL A 385 26.93 9.88 59.98
N LEU A 386 26.72 10.43 61.16
CA LEU A 386 25.57 10.08 62.03
C LEU A 386 24.22 10.54 61.47
N GLY A 387 24.21 11.60 60.68
CA GLY A 387 22.96 12.13 60.06
C GLY A 387 22.30 11.12 59.12
N ALA A 388 23.03 10.12 58.62
CA ALA A 388 22.44 9.04 57.81
C ALA A 388 21.39 8.22 58.59
N LEU A 389 21.51 8.11 59.91
CA LEU A 389 20.56 7.44 60.79
C LEU A 389 19.29 8.26 61.03
N PHE A 390 19.32 9.57 60.79
CA PHE A 390 18.24 10.51 61.02
C PHE A 390 17.64 11.10 59.75
N ARG A 391 17.85 10.40 58.60
CA ARG A 391 17.29 10.78 57.29
C ARG A 391 16.73 9.59 56.54
N SER A 392 15.74 9.86 55.74
CA SER A 392 15.22 8.92 54.75
C SER A 392 15.42 9.50 53.35
N SER A 393 16.10 8.76 52.52
CA SER A 393 16.41 9.13 51.14
C SER A 393 15.67 8.20 50.18
N SER A 394 15.00 8.78 49.23
CA SER A 394 14.31 8.06 48.14
C SER A 394 14.82 8.59 46.81
N PHE A 395 15.29 7.70 45.94
CA PHE A 395 15.71 7.98 44.61
C PHE A 395 14.91 7.09 43.64
N GLN A 396 14.31 7.70 42.66
CA GLN A 396 13.58 7.04 41.59
C GLN A 396 14.04 7.62 40.26
N LYS A 397 14.50 6.75 39.35
CA LYS A 397 14.87 7.09 37.98
C LYS A 397 14.03 6.24 37.03
N SER A 398 13.45 6.87 36.06
CA SER A 398 12.65 6.23 35.00
C SER A 398 13.18 6.73 33.62
N GLU A 399 13.60 5.81 32.78
CA GLU A 399 14.05 6.06 31.43
C GLU A 399 13.15 5.31 30.46
N SER A 400 12.77 5.94 29.39
CA SER A 400 12.01 5.32 28.30
C SER A 400 12.63 5.73 26.96
N GLU A 401 12.98 4.73 26.15
CA GLU A 401 13.51 4.89 24.81
C GLU A 401 12.55 4.21 23.84
N LEU A 402 12.05 4.95 22.84
CA LEU A 402 11.20 4.45 21.77
C LEU A 402 11.87 4.74 20.43
N VAL A 403 11.89 3.74 19.53
CA VAL A 403 12.35 3.88 18.15
C VAL A 403 11.36 3.18 17.22
N ILE A 404 10.97 3.86 16.15
CA ILE A 404 10.13 3.30 15.08
C ILE A 404 10.95 3.34 13.78
N LEU A 405 11.25 2.14 13.26
CA LEU A 405 11.97 1.92 12.02
C LEU A 405 11.01 1.43 10.94
N VAL A 406 11.22 1.83 9.70
CA VAL A 406 10.47 1.34 8.54
C VAL A 406 11.43 0.93 7.43
N THR A 407 11.06 -0.16 6.72
CA THR A 407 11.84 -0.73 5.63
C THR A 407 10.88 -1.20 4.54
N PRO A 408 10.82 -0.52 3.40
CA PRO A 408 10.03 -0.96 2.27
C PRO A 408 10.80 -1.96 1.39
N HIS A 409 10.10 -2.98 0.87
CA HIS A 409 10.63 -3.97 -0.06
C HIS A 409 9.73 -4.10 -1.29
N LEU A 410 10.32 -4.14 -2.48
CA LEU A 410 9.62 -4.51 -3.71
C LEU A 410 9.46 -6.02 -3.77
N VAL A 411 8.22 -6.48 -3.84
CA VAL A 411 7.91 -7.90 -3.73
C VAL A 411 7.14 -8.42 -4.95
N LYS A 412 7.30 -9.71 -5.25
CA LYS A 412 6.58 -10.41 -6.31
C LYS A 412 5.71 -11.52 -5.70
N PRO A 413 4.53 -11.81 -6.27
CA PRO A 413 3.71 -12.93 -5.84
C PRO A 413 4.48 -14.24 -5.90
N ILE A 414 4.31 -15.09 -4.88
CA ILE A 414 4.92 -16.43 -4.80
C ILE A 414 3.87 -17.49 -5.16
N ASN A 415 4.34 -18.59 -5.75
CA ASN A 415 3.49 -19.78 -5.96
C ASN A 415 3.24 -20.51 -4.63
N VAL A 416 1.96 -20.68 -4.27
CA VAL A 416 1.50 -21.31 -3.01
C VAL A 416 2.01 -22.75 -2.82
N ALA A 417 2.36 -23.45 -3.91
CA ALA A 417 2.78 -24.87 -3.87
C ALA A 417 4.04 -25.15 -3.02
N ASN A 418 4.81 -24.13 -2.66
CA ASN A 418 6.07 -24.25 -1.92
C ASN A 418 6.03 -23.57 -0.54
N GLN A 419 4.86 -23.21 -0.03
CA GLN A 419 4.75 -22.54 1.27
C GLN A 419 4.30 -23.53 2.34
N SER A 420 5.00 -23.53 3.48
CA SER A 420 4.58 -24.22 4.70
C SER A 420 4.06 -23.21 5.70
N PHE A 421 2.93 -23.47 6.30
CA PHE A 421 2.35 -22.65 7.37
C PHE A 421 2.85 -23.12 8.74
N PRO A 422 2.92 -22.23 9.75
CA PRO A 422 3.30 -22.61 11.11
C PRO A 422 2.44 -23.76 11.68
N THR A 423 1.19 -23.85 11.24
CA THR A 423 0.22 -24.89 11.65
C THR A 423 0.46 -26.25 10.99
N ASP A 424 1.20 -26.29 9.89
CA ASP A 424 1.43 -27.54 9.14
C ASP A 424 2.34 -28.52 9.89
N PHE A 425 3.11 -28.01 10.85
CA PHE A 425 4.02 -28.81 11.69
C PHE A 425 3.44 -29.15 13.05
N TYR A 426 2.26 -28.64 13.38
CA TYR A 426 1.59 -28.99 14.62
C TYR A 426 1.03 -30.41 14.54
N VAL A 427 1.51 -31.25 15.42
CA VAL A 427 1.01 -32.63 15.59
C VAL A 427 0.24 -32.68 16.91
N GLU A 428 -1.05 -33.01 16.84
CA GLU A 428 -1.87 -33.18 18.05
C GLU A 428 -1.34 -34.33 18.88
N PRO A 429 -1.04 -34.13 20.19
CA PRO A 429 -0.57 -35.20 21.07
C PRO A 429 -1.68 -36.26 21.26
N ASP A 430 -1.29 -37.51 21.33
CA ASP A 430 -2.24 -38.58 21.69
C ASP A 430 -2.58 -38.49 23.18
N ASP A 431 -3.63 -39.24 23.62
CA ASP A 431 -4.10 -39.23 25.00
C ASP A 431 -3.00 -39.65 25.99
N ALA A 432 -2.08 -40.51 25.64
CA ALA A 432 -0.98 -40.93 26.47
C ALA A 432 0.11 -39.84 26.56
N GLU A 433 0.41 -39.18 25.44
CA GLU A 433 1.35 -38.07 25.40
C GLU A 433 0.83 -36.85 26.18
N PHE A 434 -0.48 -36.56 26.07
CA PHE A 434 -1.09 -35.43 26.76
C PHE A 434 -1.25 -35.71 28.27
N TYR A 435 -1.92 -36.84 28.65
CA TYR A 435 -2.25 -37.10 30.07
C TYR A 435 -1.12 -37.72 30.89
N LEU A 436 -0.24 -38.56 30.28
CA LEU A 436 0.86 -39.21 31.02
C LEU A 436 2.16 -38.39 30.96
N LEU A 437 2.47 -37.79 29.82
CA LEU A 437 3.76 -37.09 29.63
C LEU A 437 3.61 -35.56 29.72
N GLY A 438 2.37 -35.02 29.74
CA GLY A 438 2.10 -33.59 29.80
C GLY A 438 2.59 -32.82 28.59
N LEU A 439 2.70 -33.47 27.43
CA LEU A 439 3.13 -32.85 26.20
C LEU A 439 1.98 -32.04 25.57
N MET A 440 2.24 -30.85 25.12
CA MET A 440 1.29 -30.01 24.37
C MET A 440 1.39 -30.20 22.85
N GLU A 441 2.44 -30.87 22.39
CA GLU A 441 2.71 -31.19 20.97
C GLU A 441 3.15 -32.66 20.86
N GLY A 442 2.52 -33.39 19.97
CA GLY A 442 2.76 -34.83 19.76
C GLY A 442 4.13 -35.08 19.09
N ARG A 443 4.77 -36.19 19.45
CA ARG A 443 6.00 -36.68 18.82
C ARG A 443 5.63 -37.36 17.50
N GLY A 444 5.45 -36.58 16.42
CA GLY A 444 5.21 -37.15 15.09
C GLY A 444 6.32 -38.13 14.68
N LYS A 445 5.93 -39.30 14.17
CA LYS A 445 6.85 -40.39 13.82
C LYS A 445 7.85 -40.06 12.72
N ASP A 446 7.71 -38.94 12.00
CA ASP A 446 8.58 -38.54 10.87
C ASP A 446 8.84 -37.03 10.78
N ALA A 447 8.92 -36.35 11.90
CA ALA A 447 9.39 -34.98 11.87
C ALA A 447 10.93 -34.96 11.67
N SER A 448 11.39 -35.22 10.45
CA SER A 448 12.66 -34.63 10.02
C SER A 448 12.44 -33.11 10.07
N ARG A 449 12.83 -32.50 11.19
CA ARG A 449 12.96 -31.06 11.33
C ARG A 449 13.98 -30.53 10.33
N THR A 450 13.63 -30.52 9.06
CA THR A 450 14.17 -29.53 8.15
C THR A 450 13.61 -28.21 8.64
N GLY A 451 14.46 -27.39 9.18
CA GLY A 451 14.09 -26.09 9.74
C GLY A 451 13.27 -25.30 8.72
N GLY A 452 11.96 -25.43 8.83
CA GLY A 452 11.00 -24.68 8.06
C GLY A 452 10.79 -23.33 8.75
N GLY A 453 11.76 -22.46 8.64
CA GLY A 453 11.49 -21.04 8.71
C GLY A 453 10.83 -20.63 7.39
N LEU A 454 10.01 -19.60 7.39
CA LEU A 454 9.60 -18.93 6.17
C LEU A 454 10.86 -18.37 5.48
N ASP A 455 11.64 -19.28 4.84
CA ASP A 455 12.81 -18.96 4.04
C ASP A 455 12.34 -18.61 2.64
N GLY A 456 12.16 -17.33 2.43
CA GLY A 456 11.87 -16.72 1.14
C GLY A 456 12.17 -15.24 1.20
N GLU A 457 12.19 -14.58 0.07
CA GLU A 457 12.29 -13.12 -0.02
C GLU A 457 11.14 -12.38 0.72
N PHE A 458 10.24 -13.14 1.39
CA PHE A 458 9.07 -12.70 2.12
C PHE A 458 8.88 -13.53 3.38
N GLY A 459 9.31 -13.10 4.48
CA GLY A 459 9.03 -13.75 5.74
C GLY A 459 10.08 -13.41 6.78
N HIS A 460 9.67 -13.30 8.03
CA HIS A 460 10.61 -13.25 9.13
C HIS A 460 11.22 -14.63 9.33
N ALA A 461 12.54 -14.74 9.22
CA ALA A 461 13.26 -15.81 9.90
C ALA A 461 13.07 -15.58 11.40
N MET A 462 12.33 -16.46 12.09
CA MET A 462 12.28 -16.40 13.55
C MET A 462 13.71 -16.61 14.08
N PRO A 463 14.22 -15.75 14.96
CA PRO A 463 15.50 -15.98 15.58
C PRO A 463 15.46 -17.28 16.37
N LYS A 464 16.52 -18.11 16.23
CA LYS A 464 16.72 -19.36 16.98
C LYS A 464 16.82 -19.10 18.46
#